data_9cea3cc6dd93d74c9fad31922c6c55d7
#
_entry.id   9cea3cc6dd93d74c9fad31922c6c55d7
#
_cell.length_a   1.000
_cell.length_b   1.000
_cell.length_c   1.000
_cell.angle_alpha   90.00
_cell.angle_beta   90.00
_cell.angle_gamma   90.00
#
_symmetry.space_group_name_H-M   'P 1'
#
loop_
_entity.id
_entity.type
_entity.pdbx_description
1 polymer ?
#
loop_
_entity_poly.entity_id
_entity_poly.type
_entity_poly.pdbx_seq_one_letter_code
_entity_poly.pdbx_strand_id
1 'polypeptide(L)'
;MANEVGKITWISGPVVRARGSRHVGMLELVEVGEDRLVGEVIGLKGDQMTVQVYEETAGMQTGAPIYGTGLPLSVELGPGLMQSIYDGVQRPLPLIEQAVGSFITRGARFDPISREKKWKYTPKANVGDEVKGGTILGVAMETDTFEHRVMVHPDDKGALTWV
;
A
#
# COMPACT_ATOMS: atom_id res chain seq x y z
N MET A 1 6.22 9.02 5.58
CA MET A 1 6.15 9.84 4.36
C MET A 1 7.14 9.25 3.37
N ALA A 2 6.75 9.06 2.12
CA ALA A 2 7.65 8.58 1.08
C ALA A 2 8.74 9.63 0.80
N ASN A 3 10.00 9.22 0.83
CA ASN A 3 11.15 10.10 0.59
C ASN A 3 11.51 10.13 -0.89
N GLU A 4 11.96 11.27 -1.42
CA GLU A 4 12.51 11.34 -2.78
C GLU A 4 13.74 10.42 -2.87
N VAL A 5 13.70 9.46 -3.79
CA VAL A 5 14.74 8.44 -3.97
C VAL A 5 15.42 8.55 -5.33
N GLY A 6 14.96 9.41 -6.21
CA GLY A 6 15.59 9.62 -7.50
C GLY A 6 14.81 10.54 -8.42
N LYS A 7 15.40 10.78 -9.61
CA LYS A 7 14.80 11.60 -10.66
C LYS A 7 14.77 10.84 -11.98
N ILE A 8 13.66 10.99 -12.70
CA ILE A 8 13.41 10.35 -13.99
C ILE A 8 14.44 10.84 -15.02
N THR A 9 15.06 9.89 -15.72
CA THR A 9 16.02 10.18 -16.81
C THR A 9 15.51 9.74 -18.17
N TRP A 10 14.54 8.83 -18.22
CA TRP A 10 14.01 8.30 -19.46
C TRP A 10 12.63 7.68 -19.24
N ILE A 11 11.75 7.79 -20.23
CA ILE A 11 10.36 7.27 -20.18
C ILE A 11 10.06 6.61 -21.52
N SER A 12 9.46 5.41 -21.49
CA SER A 12 8.93 4.74 -22.66
C SER A 12 7.73 3.88 -22.28
N GLY A 13 6.54 4.31 -22.67
CA GLY A 13 5.30 3.67 -22.23
C GLY A 13 5.25 3.55 -20.70
N PRO A 14 4.91 2.39 -20.15
CA PRO A 14 4.81 2.20 -18.71
C PRO A 14 6.16 2.06 -18.01
N VAL A 15 7.29 2.07 -18.75
CA VAL A 15 8.63 1.89 -18.16
C VAL A 15 9.33 3.21 -18.02
N VAL A 16 9.83 3.46 -16.82
CA VAL A 16 10.56 4.67 -16.44
C VAL A 16 11.94 4.28 -15.92
N ARG A 17 12.98 4.98 -16.35
CA ARG A 17 14.32 4.88 -15.73
C ARG A 17 14.62 6.15 -14.96
N ALA A 18 15.23 5.96 -13.80
CA ALA A 18 15.63 7.06 -12.94
C ALA A 18 17.02 6.84 -12.35
N ARG A 19 17.64 7.92 -11.91
CA ARG A 19 18.88 7.92 -11.13
C ARG A 19 18.62 8.53 -9.77
N GLY A 20 19.27 7.99 -8.74
CA GLY A 20 19.13 8.53 -7.38
C GLY A 20 19.58 7.60 -6.29
N SER A 21 18.72 7.38 -5.30
CA SER A 21 19.07 6.73 -4.05
C SER A 21 19.54 5.27 -4.21
N ARG A 22 20.58 4.93 -3.45
CA ARG A 22 21.06 3.56 -3.28
C ARG A 22 20.23 2.75 -2.27
N HIS A 23 19.14 3.31 -1.76
CA HIS A 23 18.31 2.72 -0.69
C HIS A 23 17.00 2.13 -1.18
N VAL A 24 16.84 1.99 -2.50
CA VAL A 24 15.64 1.38 -3.10
C VAL A 24 15.87 -0.09 -3.30
N GLY A 25 14.90 -0.91 -2.92
CA GLY A 25 14.92 -2.37 -3.09
C GLY A 25 14.29 -2.83 -4.42
N MET A 26 14.63 -4.05 -4.85
CA MET A 26 13.89 -4.74 -5.91
C MET A 26 12.46 -5.00 -5.45
N LEU A 27 11.48 -4.83 -6.35
CA LEU A 27 10.05 -4.97 -6.11
C LEU A 27 9.48 -3.96 -5.10
N GLU A 28 10.25 -2.92 -4.76
CA GLU A 28 9.74 -1.84 -3.93
C GLU A 28 8.67 -1.05 -4.68
N LEU A 29 7.56 -0.78 -3.99
CA LEU A 29 6.54 0.14 -4.45
C LEU A 29 7.08 1.56 -4.41
N VAL A 30 6.97 2.29 -5.51
CA VAL A 30 7.41 3.67 -5.63
C VAL A 30 6.29 4.54 -6.22
N GLU A 31 6.36 5.83 -5.93
CA GLU A 31 5.47 6.84 -6.47
C GLU A 31 6.23 7.69 -7.48
N VAL A 32 5.73 7.78 -8.69
CA VAL A 32 6.46 8.32 -9.85
C VAL A 32 5.86 9.63 -10.31
N GLY A 33 6.69 10.66 -10.40
CA GLY A 33 6.32 11.99 -10.88
C GLY A 33 5.54 12.82 -9.87
N GLU A 34 5.14 14.02 -10.30
CA GLU A 34 4.37 14.96 -9.48
C GLU A 34 2.98 14.41 -9.13
N ASP A 35 2.37 13.66 -10.05
CA ASP A 35 1.08 12.99 -9.83
C ASP A 35 1.19 11.77 -8.92
N ARG A 36 2.41 11.39 -8.52
CA ARG A 36 2.69 10.25 -7.65
C ARG A 36 2.07 8.95 -8.13
N LEU A 37 2.23 8.64 -9.43
CA LEU A 37 1.69 7.42 -10.02
C LEU A 37 2.33 6.18 -9.39
N VAL A 38 1.53 5.18 -9.14
CA VAL A 38 1.99 3.93 -8.52
C VAL A 38 2.84 3.15 -9.51
N GLY A 39 4.01 2.70 -9.08
CA GLY A 39 4.93 1.87 -9.85
C GLY A 39 5.75 0.94 -8.97
N GLU A 40 6.43 0.00 -9.59
CA GLU A 40 7.27 -0.99 -8.93
C GLU A 40 8.67 -1.01 -9.53
N VAL A 41 9.67 -1.17 -8.70
CA VAL A 41 11.07 -1.28 -9.11
C VAL A 41 11.33 -2.67 -9.70
N ILE A 42 11.48 -2.74 -11.03
CA ILE A 42 11.72 -3.99 -11.76
C ILE A 42 13.18 -4.23 -12.13
N GLY A 43 14.07 -3.29 -11.83
CA GLY A 43 15.50 -3.44 -12.11
C GLY A 43 16.35 -2.39 -11.43
N LEU A 44 17.52 -2.83 -10.94
CA LEU A 44 18.53 -1.98 -10.31
C LEU A 44 19.89 -2.23 -10.96
N LYS A 45 20.60 -1.17 -11.34
CA LYS A 45 21.95 -1.23 -11.87
C LYS A 45 22.77 -0.02 -11.45
N GLY A 46 23.62 -0.18 -10.44
CA GLY A 46 24.38 0.92 -9.85
C GLY A 46 23.46 1.93 -9.18
N ASP A 47 23.47 3.16 -9.66
CA ASP A 47 22.60 4.25 -9.21
C ASP A 47 21.30 4.39 -10.04
N GLN A 48 21.13 3.52 -11.04
CA GLN A 48 19.97 3.53 -11.93
C GLN A 48 18.93 2.51 -11.48
N MET A 49 17.68 2.96 -11.40
CA MET A 49 16.51 2.11 -11.21
C MET A 49 15.66 2.10 -12.48
N THR A 50 15.02 0.97 -12.74
CA THR A 50 13.97 0.81 -13.76
C THR A 50 12.67 0.53 -13.02
N VAL A 51 11.66 1.31 -13.31
CA VAL A 51 10.34 1.26 -12.66
C VAL A 51 9.29 0.95 -13.71
N GLN A 52 8.40 0.02 -13.41
CA GLN A 52 7.17 -0.20 -14.16
C GLN A 52 6.04 0.58 -13.47
N VAL A 53 5.46 1.53 -14.18
CA VAL A 53 4.31 2.32 -13.69
C VAL A 53 3.03 1.60 -14.07
N TYR A 54 2.08 1.50 -13.15
CA TYR A 54 0.81 0.79 -13.35
C TYR A 54 -0.27 1.65 -14.00
N GLU A 55 -0.02 2.95 -14.08
CA GLU A 55 -0.93 3.92 -14.69
C GLU A 55 -0.31 4.53 -15.96
N GLU A 56 -1.12 5.26 -16.72
CA GLU A 56 -0.66 5.94 -17.94
C GLU A 56 0.37 7.03 -17.62
N THR A 57 1.50 6.98 -18.30
CA THR A 57 2.63 7.93 -18.10
C THR A 57 2.60 9.13 -19.05
N ALA A 58 1.53 9.29 -19.85
CA ALA A 58 1.40 10.42 -20.78
C ALA A 58 1.54 11.76 -20.05
N GLY A 59 2.36 12.66 -20.61
CA GLY A 59 2.64 13.96 -19.99
C GLY A 59 3.68 13.97 -18.87
N MET A 60 4.16 12.80 -18.42
CA MET A 60 5.25 12.72 -17.45
C MET A 60 6.57 13.23 -18.06
N GLN A 61 7.36 13.96 -17.29
CA GLN A 61 8.59 14.60 -17.76
C GLN A 61 9.84 13.98 -17.13
N THR A 62 10.94 13.99 -17.88
CA THR A 62 12.26 13.71 -17.31
C THR A 62 12.64 14.81 -16.31
N GLY A 63 13.36 14.43 -15.25
CA GLY A 63 13.65 15.30 -14.10
C GLY A 63 12.61 15.26 -12.99
N ALA A 64 11.40 14.74 -13.24
CA ALA A 64 10.39 14.56 -12.21
C ALA A 64 10.86 13.58 -11.13
N PRO A 65 10.42 13.76 -9.87
CA PRO A 65 10.87 12.94 -8.74
C PRO A 65 10.27 11.55 -8.73
N ILE A 66 10.98 10.61 -8.08
CA ILE A 66 10.44 9.32 -7.65
C ILE A 66 10.57 9.24 -6.14
N TYR A 67 9.52 8.75 -5.49
CA TYR A 67 9.45 8.60 -4.04
C TYR A 67 9.38 7.12 -3.66
N GLY A 68 10.29 6.68 -2.80
CA GLY A 68 10.32 5.32 -2.27
C GLY A 68 9.39 5.16 -1.08
N THR A 69 8.74 4.01 -0.98
CA THR A 69 7.91 3.65 0.17
C THR A 69 8.66 2.82 1.20
N GLY A 70 9.79 2.19 0.79
CA GLY A 70 10.54 1.23 1.60
C GLY A 70 9.88 -0.14 1.72
N LEU A 71 8.77 -0.37 1.03
CA LEU A 71 7.98 -1.60 1.12
C LEU A 71 7.65 -2.13 -0.29
N PRO A 72 7.54 -3.43 -0.49
CA PRO A 72 6.98 -3.98 -1.73
C PRO A 72 5.48 -3.65 -1.84
N LEU A 73 4.89 -3.96 -3.00
CA LEU A 73 3.44 -3.88 -3.16
C LEU A 73 2.77 -4.72 -2.06
N SER A 74 2.00 -4.05 -1.23
CA SER A 74 1.38 -4.63 -0.05
C SER A 74 -0.09 -4.25 -0.01
N VAL A 75 -0.90 -5.13 0.58
CA VAL A 75 -2.32 -4.88 0.82
C VAL A 75 -2.56 -4.60 2.29
N GLU A 76 -3.46 -3.66 2.56
CA GLU A 76 -3.90 -3.37 3.90
C GLU A 76 -5.01 -4.35 4.29
N LEU A 77 -4.82 -5.06 5.40
CA LEU A 77 -5.81 -6.02 5.91
C LEU A 77 -6.52 -5.43 7.12
N GLY A 78 -7.83 -5.52 7.12
CA GLY A 78 -8.66 -5.02 8.22
C GLY A 78 -10.14 -5.23 7.96
N PRO A 79 -11.00 -5.00 8.97
CA PRO A 79 -12.43 -5.07 8.77
C PRO A 79 -12.92 -3.96 7.82
N GLY A 80 -13.80 -4.31 6.91
CA GLY A 80 -14.30 -3.43 5.84
C GLY A 80 -13.92 -3.89 4.44
N LEU A 81 -13.05 -4.90 4.31
CA LEU A 81 -12.60 -5.43 3.01
C LEU A 81 -13.71 -6.24 2.31
N MET A 82 -14.46 -7.05 3.06
CA MET A 82 -15.40 -8.03 2.49
C MET A 82 -16.60 -7.40 1.78
N GLN A 83 -16.86 -6.12 1.97
CA GLN A 83 -18.00 -5.41 1.39
C GLN A 83 -17.60 -4.43 0.28
N SER A 84 -16.37 -4.52 -0.22
CA SER A 84 -15.88 -3.61 -1.24
C SER A 84 -15.23 -4.37 -2.41
N ILE A 85 -15.11 -3.67 -3.53
CA ILE A 85 -14.44 -4.16 -4.74
C ILE A 85 -13.21 -3.29 -4.95
N TYR A 86 -12.09 -3.93 -5.22
CA TYR A 86 -10.79 -3.28 -5.37
C TYR A 86 -10.17 -3.53 -6.72
N ASP A 87 -9.33 -2.63 -7.16
CA ASP A 87 -8.42 -2.87 -8.28
C ASP A 87 -7.13 -3.61 -7.84
N GLY A 88 -6.20 -3.82 -8.78
CA GLY A 88 -4.96 -4.57 -8.54
C GLY A 88 -3.97 -3.92 -7.56
N VAL A 89 -4.18 -2.66 -7.18
CA VAL A 89 -3.37 -1.92 -6.19
C VAL A 89 -4.19 -1.52 -4.96
N GLN A 90 -5.28 -2.24 -4.73
CA GLN A 90 -6.19 -2.09 -3.60
C GLN A 90 -6.87 -0.72 -3.50
N ARG A 91 -7.17 -0.06 -4.62
CA ARG A 91 -8.01 1.14 -4.60
C ARG A 91 -9.49 0.73 -4.59
N PRO A 92 -10.32 1.26 -3.69
CA PRO A 92 -11.74 0.90 -3.60
C PRO A 92 -12.54 1.51 -4.77
N LEU A 93 -12.97 0.67 -5.71
CA LEU A 93 -13.67 1.11 -6.93
C LEU A 93 -14.95 1.90 -6.66
N PRO A 94 -15.79 1.55 -5.65
CA PRO A 94 -16.98 2.33 -5.35
C PRO A 94 -16.67 3.78 -4.91
N LEU A 95 -15.58 4.00 -4.18
CA LEU A 95 -15.18 5.34 -3.76
C LEU A 95 -14.61 6.15 -4.94
N ILE A 96 -13.88 5.48 -5.83
CA ILE A 96 -13.37 6.11 -7.05
C ILE A 96 -14.54 6.56 -7.93
N GLU A 97 -15.52 5.68 -8.16
CA GLU A 97 -16.71 5.99 -8.97
C GLU A 97 -17.50 7.18 -8.40
N GLN A 98 -17.67 7.25 -7.08
CA GLN A 98 -18.35 8.37 -6.43
C GLN A 98 -17.59 9.70 -6.56
N ALA A 99 -16.26 9.65 -6.53
CA ALA A 99 -15.44 10.86 -6.52
C ALA A 99 -15.14 11.39 -7.93
N VAL A 100 -14.87 10.52 -8.90
CA VAL A 100 -14.39 10.90 -10.24
C VAL A 100 -15.23 10.34 -11.38
N GLY A 101 -16.30 9.59 -11.09
CA GLY A 101 -17.20 8.99 -12.09
C GLY A 101 -16.69 7.65 -12.63
N SER A 102 -17.26 7.20 -13.74
CA SER A 102 -17.01 5.86 -14.31
C SER A 102 -15.62 5.67 -14.92
N PHE A 103 -14.81 6.72 -15.00
CA PHE A 103 -13.44 6.65 -15.50
C PHE A 103 -12.45 6.94 -14.39
N ILE A 104 -11.52 6.02 -14.16
CA ILE A 104 -10.48 6.18 -13.14
C ILE A 104 -9.53 7.30 -13.59
N THR A 105 -9.48 8.37 -12.81
CA THR A 105 -8.56 9.48 -13.04
C THR A 105 -7.15 9.07 -12.58
N ARG A 106 -6.15 9.39 -13.40
CA ARG A 106 -4.73 9.18 -13.11
C ARG A 106 -4.34 9.81 -11.77
N GLY A 107 -3.57 9.10 -10.95
CA GLY A 107 -3.11 9.57 -9.64
C GLY A 107 -4.20 9.61 -8.56
N ALA A 108 -5.41 9.10 -8.83
CA ALA A 108 -6.48 9.04 -7.83
C ALA A 108 -6.07 8.14 -6.65
N ARG A 109 -6.13 8.69 -5.43
CA ARG A 109 -5.76 8.01 -4.19
C ARG A 109 -6.94 7.93 -3.27
N PHE A 110 -7.12 6.74 -2.73
CA PHE A 110 -8.16 6.47 -1.73
C PHE A 110 -7.58 5.46 -0.72
N ASP A 111 -7.89 5.67 0.54
CA ASP A 111 -7.55 4.70 1.57
C ASP A 111 -8.29 3.38 1.28
N PRO A 112 -7.59 2.24 1.27
CA PRO A 112 -8.21 0.95 0.98
C PRO A 112 -9.28 0.59 2.01
N ILE A 113 -9.09 1.00 3.26
CA ILE A 113 -10.01 0.77 4.37
C ILE A 113 -10.41 2.11 4.97
N SER A 114 -11.71 2.29 5.26
CA SER A 114 -12.21 3.51 5.92
C SER A 114 -11.56 3.69 7.30
N ARG A 115 -10.95 4.85 7.51
CA ARG A 115 -10.38 5.26 8.81
C ARG A 115 -11.43 5.82 9.76
N GLU A 116 -12.59 6.17 9.25
CA GLU A 116 -13.69 6.77 10.04
C GLU A 116 -14.62 5.71 10.64
N LYS A 117 -14.85 4.61 9.90
CA LYS A 117 -15.72 3.52 10.34
C LYS A 117 -15.08 2.78 11.50
N LYS A 118 -15.77 2.77 12.63
CA LYS A 118 -15.35 2.03 13.83
C LYS A 118 -16.05 0.70 13.93
N TRP A 119 -15.32 -0.29 14.39
CA TRP A 119 -15.78 -1.65 14.55
C TRP A 119 -15.79 -2.04 16.03
N LYS A 120 -16.79 -2.82 16.44
CA LYS A 120 -16.81 -3.38 17.79
C LYS A 120 -15.75 -4.46 17.90
N TYR A 121 -14.71 -4.16 18.66
CA TYR A 121 -13.65 -5.12 18.96
C TYR A 121 -13.98 -5.94 20.18
N THR A 122 -13.78 -7.26 20.11
CA THR A 122 -13.93 -8.19 21.23
C THR A 122 -12.58 -8.85 21.50
N PRO A 123 -11.88 -8.51 22.60
CA PRO A 123 -10.60 -9.11 22.93
C PRO A 123 -10.73 -10.61 23.21
N LYS A 124 -9.72 -11.37 22.79
CA LYS A 124 -9.57 -12.83 23.07
C LYS A 124 -8.32 -13.13 23.89
N ALA A 125 -7.37 -12.19 23.93
CA ALA A 125 -6.18 -12.25 24.76
C ALA A 125 -6.30 -11.27 25.92
N ASN A 126 -5.52 -11.47 26.98
CA ASN A 126 -5.48 -10.62 28.17
C ASN A 126 -4.13 -9.92 28.27
N VAL A 127 -4.13 -8.79 28.97
CA VAL A 127 -2.87 -8.12 29.33
C VAL A 127 -2.04 -9.07 30.22
N GLY A 128 -0.75 -9.22 29.86
CA GLY A 128 0.18 -10.15 30.51
C GLY A 128 0.35 -11.50 29.80
N ASP A 129 -0.51 -11.83 28.83
CA ASP A 129 -0.35 -13.06 28.05
C ASP A 129 0.92 -12.99 27.18
N GLU A 130 1.68 -14.10 27.14
CA GLU A 130 2.77 -14.28 26.19
C GLU A 130 2.18 -14.61 24.81
N VAL A 131 2.49 -13.77 23.84
CA VAL A 131 1.99 -13.87 22.45
C VAL A 131 3.12 -14.07 21.45
N LYS A 132 2.81 -14.70 20.34
CA LYS A 132 3.72 -14.94 19.20
C LYS A 132 2.98 -14.76 17.89
N GLY A 133 3.73 -14.69 16.79
CA GLY A 133 3.16 -14.58 15.45
C GLY A 133 1.99 -15.53 15.22
N GLY A 134 0.88 -14.99 14.72
CA GLY A 134 -0.37 -15.70 14.49
C GLY A 134 -1.27 -15.86 15.72
N THR A 135 -0.86 -15.43 16.93
CA THR A 135 -1.76 -15.41 18.10
C THR A 135 -2.90 -14.43 17.86
N ILE A 136 -4.15 -14.89 18.05
CA ILE A 136 -5.35 -14.06 17.89
C ILE A 136 -5.51 -13.20 19.13
N LEU A 137 -5.41 -11.88 18.95
CA LEU A 137 -5.59 -10.89 20.03
C LEU A 137 -7.06 -10.60 20.29
N GLY A 138 -7.87 -10.60 19.25
CA GLY A 138 -9.29 -10.35 19.35
C GLY A 138 -9.97 -10.41 17.98
N VAL A 139 -11.25 -10.10 17.97
CA VAL A 139 -12.10 -10.20 16.78
C VAL A 139 -12.99 -9.00 16.61
N ALA A 140 -13.33 -8.69 15.36
CA ALA A 140 -14.37 -7.76 14.98
C ALA A 140 -15.33 -8.42 14.00
N MET A 141 -16.64 -8.36 14.26
CA MET A 141 -17.64 -8.86 13.31
C MET A 141 -17.75 -7.87 12.14
N GLU A 142 -17.36 -8.31 10.96
CA GLU A 142 -17.43 -7.50 9.73
C GLU A 142 -18.79 -7.67 9.05
N THR A 143 -19.34 -8.88 9.06
CA THR A 143 -20.71 -9.20 8.66
C THR A 143 -21.32 -10.11 9.70
N ASP A 144 -22.62 -10.44 9.56
CA ASP A 144 -23.31 -11.37 10.47
C ASP A 144 -22.66 -12.77 10.51
N THR A 145 -21.91 -13.12 9.47
CA THR A 145 -21.31 -14.45 9.31
C THR A 145 -19.79 -14.43 9.26
N PHE A 146 -19.16 -13.25 9.15
CA PHE A 146 -17.71 -13.13 8.99
C PHE A 146 -17.06 -12.41 10.16
N GLU A 147 -16.21 -13.15 10.87
CA GLU A 147 -15.40 -12.67 11.98
C GLU A 147 -14.01 -12.30 11.47
N HIS A 148 -13.67 -11.01 11.49
CA HIS A 148 -12.32 -10.55 11.24
C HIS A 148 -11.44 -10.76 12.46
N ARG A 149 -10.33 -11.50 12.31
CA ARG A 149 -9.39 -11.83 13.39
C ARG A 149 -8.20 -10.90 13.37
N VAL A 150 -7.98 -10.21 14.48
CA VAL A 150 -6.78 -9.40 14.71
C VAL A 150 -5.71 -10.30 15.29
N MET A 151 -4.57 -10.43 14.59
CA MET A 151 -3.49 -11.34 14.95
C MET A 151 -2.17 -10.60 15.15
N VAL A 152 -1.28 -11.19 15.94
CA VAL A 152 0.11 -10.76 16.08
C VAL A 152 0.84 -10.99 14.76
N HIS A 153 1.65 -10.01 14.34
CA HIS A 153 2.48 -10.12 13.13
C HIS A 153 3.39 -11.37 13.22
N PRO A 154 3.67 -12.06 12.10
CA PRO A 154 4.46 -13.30 12.11
C PRO A 154 5.80 -13.22 12.83
N ASP A 155 6.49 -12.08 12.74
CA ASP A 155 7.82 -11.86 13.29
C ASP A 155 7.81 -11.34 14.74
N ASP A 156 6.64 -11.00 15.27
CA ASP A 156 6.50 -10.41 16.60
C ASP A 156 6.23 -11.48 17.67
N LYS A 157 6.80 -11.23 18.86
CA LYS A 157 6.58 -12.01 20.08
C LYS A 157 6.83 -11.15 21.32
N GLY A 158 6.19 -11.50 22.43
CA GLY A 158 6.42 -10.83 23.72
C GLY A 158 5.16 -10.87 24.58
N ALA A 159 5.25 -10.18 25.72
CA ALA A 159 4.11 -10.06 26.63
C ALA A 159 3.17 -8.93 26.16
N LEU A 160 1.88 -9.19 26.19
CA LEU A 160 0.84 -8.23 25.81
C LEU A 160 0.68 -7.16 26.89
N THR A 161 0.96 -5.91 26.56
CA THR A 161 0.88 -4.80 27.50
C THR A 161 -0.44 -4.04 27.46
N TRP A 162 -1.17 -4.18 26.33
CA TRP A 162 -2.46 -3.54 26.09
C TRP A 162 -3.25 -4.33 25.05
N VAL A 163 -4.62 -4.34 25.18
CA VAL A 163 -5.54 -4.98 24.24
C VAL A 163 -6.90 -4.27 24.20
#